data_d28e35edd7d465e3743b00114d742060
#
_entry.id   d28e35edd7d465e3743b00114d742060
#
_cell.length_a   1.000
_cell.length_b   1.000
_cell.length_c   1.000
_cell.angle_alpha   90.00
_cell.angle_beta   90.00
_cell.angle_gamma   90.00
#
_symmetry.space_group_name_H-M   'P 1'
#
loop_
_entity.id
_entity.type
_entity.pdbx_description
1 polymer ?
#
loop_
_entity_poly.entity_id
_entity_poly.type
_entity_poly.pdbx_seq_one_letter_code
_entity_poly.pdbx_strand_id
1 'polypeptide(L)'
;MDVIETAAGCRAELDRARATGRNVALVPTMGALHQGHISLITRAASECDVVVVSIFVNPLQFGDPEDIALYPRTLDTDVAVCAEAGAHVVFAPSVTEMYPSWPNPPATTVSVRGLTDHWEGASRPGHFDGVATVVAKLFAVAGPCRAYFGLKDFQQLAVVRRMASDLCIPVDIVACPIVREPDGLALSSRNVRLSAAERVAARSLSQALAAARTAVDAGERSAAALYDAMRAVTDLEPLVDLDYGVAVDAATLEQVDPIADPSTVRFLIAATVGPVRLIDNSAATLDDHDNEQTSARVPVSLERIG
;
A
#
# COMPACT_ATOMS: atom_id res chain seq x y z
N MET A 1 -5.91 23.04 10.05
CA MET A 1 -5.46 22.14 8.97
C MET A 1 -5.91 22.73 7.65
N ASP A 2 -5.02 22.78 6.66
CA ASP A 2 -5.30 23.41 5.38
C ASP A 2 -5.68 22.33 4.34
N VAL A 3 -6.73 22.61 3.56
CA VAL A 3 -7.10 21.80 2.39
C VAL A 3 -6.61 22.52 1.15
N ILE A 4 -5.73 21.85 0.37
CA ILE A 4 -5.09 22.42 -0.81
C ILE A 4 -5.43 21.56 -2.02
N GLU A 5 -5.94 22.19 -3.07
CA GLU A 5 -6.38 21.48 -4.27
C GLU A 5 -5.39 21.53 -5.43
N THR A 6 -4.39 22.44 -5.38
CA THR A 6 -3.42 22.59 -6.46
C THR A 6 -2.05 22.04 -6.09
N ALA A 7 -1.39 21.39 -7.04
CA ALA A 7 -0.03 20.85 -6.88
C ALA A 7 0.98 21.97 -6.54
N ALA A 8 0.84 23.14 -7.19
CA ALA A 8 1.71 24.29 -6.93
C ALA A 8 1.52 24.84 -5.51
N GLY A 9 0.27 24.93 -5.03
CA GLY A 9 -0.05 25.38 -3.67
C GLY A 9 0.48 24.41 -2.61
N CYS A 10 0.28 23.10 -2.81
CA CYS A 10 0.78 22.08 -1.91
C CYS A 10 2.32 22.12 -1.84
N ARG A 11 3.00 22.17 -2.98
CA ARG A 11 4.46 22.29 -3.02
C ARG A 11 4.96 23.53 -2.28
N ALA A 12 4.36 24.69 -2.54
CA ALA A 12 4.76 25.95 -1.90
C ALA A 12 4.60 25.91 -0.38
N GLU A 13 3.55 25.24 0.15
CA GLU A 13 3.36 25.05 1.59
C GLU A 13 4.45 24.17 2.19
N LEU A 14 4.74 23.03 1.55
CA LEU A 14 5.75 22.09 2.03
C LEU A 14 7.18 22.64 1.90
N ASP A 15 7.46 23.47 0.86
CA ASP A 15 8.74 24.16 0.71
C ASP A 15 8.94 25.23 1.80
N ARG A 16 7.89 25.95 2.19
CA ARG A 16 7.93 26.88 3.34
C ARG A 16 8.26 26.13 4.65
N ALA A 17 7.67 24.95 4.86
CA ALA A 17 7.99 24.12 6.01
C ALA A 17 9.48 23.73 6.02
N ARG A 18 9.99 23.22 4.89
CA ARG A 18 11.41 22.84 4.76
C ARG A 18 12.37 24.01 4.93
N ALA A 19 12.01 25.19 4.42
CA ALA A 19 12.83 26.41 4.59
C ALA A 19 13.04 26.80 6.06
N THR A 20 12.16 26.35 6.96
CA THR A 20 12.30 26.51 8.42
C THR A 20 12.92 25.30 9.13
N GLY A 21 13.49 24.36 8.37
CA GLY A 21 14.16 23.16 8.91
C GLY A 21 13.22 22.04 9.35
N ARG A 22 11.90 22.12 9.04
CA ARG A 22 10.92 21.12 9.41
C ARG A 22 10.93 19.92 8.46
N ASN A 23 10.81 18.73 9.03
CA ASN A 23 10.67 17.48 8.28
C ASN A 23 9.24 17.29 7.78
N VAL A 24 9.10 16.81 6.54
CA VAL A 24 7.82 16.59 5.88
C VAL A 24 7.53 15.09 5.79
N ALA A 25 6.31 14.71 6.13
CA ALA A 25 5.73 13.40 5.87
C ALA A 25 4.65 13.48 4.79
N LEU A 26 4.57 12.46 3.94
CA LEU A 26 3.50 12.25 2.97
C LEU A 26 2.79 10.93 3.28
N VAL A 27 1.45 10.97 3.35
CA VAL A 27 0.60 9.77 3.45
C VAL A 27 -0.33 9.74 2.23
N PRO A 28 0.00 8.94 1.20
CA PRO A 28 -0.85 8.80 0.02
C PRO A 28 -2.10 7.99 0.33
N THR A 29 -3.29 8.52 0.01
CA THR A 29 -4.57 7.83 0.14
C THR A 29 -5.52 8.14 -1.03
N MET A 30 -6.55 7.33 -1.17
CA MET A 30 -7.67 7.60 -2.08
C MET A 30 -8.92 8.13 -1.34
N GLY A 31 -8.84 8.44 -0.05
CA GLY A 31 -9.99 8.76 0.79
C GLY A 31 -10.70 7.51 1.33
N ALA A 32 -11.91 7.69 1.86
CA ALA A 32 -12.64 6.67 2.63
C ALA A 32 -11.76 6.09 3.77
N LEU A 33 -11.24 7.00 4.58
CA LEU A 33 -10.23 6.69 5.58
C LEU A 33 -10.78 5.76 6.66
N HIS A 34 -9.97 4.80 7.05
CA HIS A 34 -10.24 3.85 8.13
C HIS A 34 -9.04 3.75 9.07
N GLN A 35 -9.14 2.96 10.15
CA GLN A 35 -8.08 2.83 11.16
C GLN A 35 -6.70 2.49 10.59
N GLY A 36 -6.63 1.75 9.47
CA GLY A 36 -5.39 1.51 8.76
C GLY A 36 -4.73 2.82 8.28
N HIS A 37 -5.50 3.73 7.69
CA HIS A 37 -4.98 5.05 7.27
C HIS A 37 -4.65 5.93 8.47
N ILE A 38 -5.49 5.91 9.51
CA ILE A 38 -5.26 6.66 10.75
C ILE A 38 -3.93 6.25 11.38
N SER A 39 -3.58 4.96 11.40
CA SER A 39 -2.31 4.49 11.94
C SER A 39 -1.09 5.04 11.17
N LEU A 40 -1.20 5.17 9.83
CA LEU A 40 -0.15 5.78 9.01
C LEU A 40 0.02 7.27 9.35
N ILE A 41 -1.08 8.01 9.46
CA ILE A 41 -1.09 9.45 9.76
C ILE A 41 -0.53 9.70 11.16
N THR A 42 -0.99 8.94 12.16
CA THR A 42 -0.52 9.05 13.54
C THR A 42 0.98 8.75 13.67
N ARG A 43 1.46 7.72 12.97
CA ARG A 43 2.89 7.41 12.92
C ARG A 43 3.67 8.55 12.25
N ALA A 44 3.21 9.04 11.11
CA ALA A 44 3.82 10.16 10.41
C ALA A 44 3.90 11.41 11.31
N ALA A 45 2.84 11.71 12.08
CA ALA A 45 2.77 12.84 13.00
C ALA A 45 3.70 12.67 14.21
N SER A 46 4.01 11.45 14.62
CA SER A 46 4.97 11.18 15.70
C SER A 46 6.44 11.28 15.25
N GLU A 47 6.70 11.19 13.94
CA GLU A 47 8.07 11.12 13.39
C GLU A 47 8.46 12.35 12.56
N CYS A 48 7.50 13.21 12.16
CA CYS A 48 7.73 14.38 11.31
C CYS A 48 6.95 15.60 11.78
N ASP A 49 7.50 16.78 11.46
CA ASP A 49 6.97 18.09 11.91
C ASP A 49 5.76 18.55 11.09
N VAL A 50 5.66 18.12 9.83
CA VAL A 50 4.57 18.48 8.94
C VAL A 50 4.10 17.23 8.19
N VAL A 51 2.82 16.90 8.37
CA VAL A 51 2.18 15.76 7.70
C VAL A 51 1.22 16.24 6.65
N VAL A 52 1.45 15.86 5.39
CA VAL A 52 0.50 16.02 4.30
C VAL A 52 -0.14 14.66 3.98
N VAL A 53 -1.47 14.64 3.94
CA VAL A 53 -2.25 13.48 3.48
C VAL A 53 -2.81 13.80 2.11
N SER A 54 -2.53 12.98 1.09
CA SER A 54 -3.23 13.14 -0.17
C SER A 54 -4.54 12.34 -0.16
N ILE A 55 -5.61 12.96 -0.67
CA ILE A 55 -6.92 12.32 -0.87
C ILE A 55 -7.25 12.45 -2.36
N PHE A 56 -6.93 11.41 -3.14
CA PHE A 56 -7.11 11.43 -4.58
C PHE A 56 -7.51 10.06 -5.12
N VAL A 57 -8.74 9.93 -5.62
CA VAL A 57 -9.21 8.73 -6.31
C VAL A 57 -8.61 8.73 -7.71
N ASN A 58 -7.52 7.97 -7.88
CA ASN A 58 -6.72 7.94 -9.09
C ASN A 58 -7.39 7.10 -10.19
N PRO A 59 -7.88 7.69 -11.29
CA PRO A 59 -8.58 6.93 -12.32
C PRO A 59 -7.69 5.95 -13.08
N LEU A 60 -6.37 6.20 -13.15
CA LEU A 60 -5.45 5.34 -13.91
C LEU A 60 -5.21 3.96 -13.30
N GLN A 61 -5.53 3.77 -12.02
CA GLN A 61 -5.31 2.48 -11.36
C GLN A 61 -6.55 1.59 -11.32
N PHE A 62 -7.67 2.03 -11.91
CA PHE A 62 -8.89 1.26 -12.01
C PHE A 62 -9.02 0.69 -13.44
N GLY A 63 -9.10 -0.64 -13.53
CA GLY A 63 -9.34 -1.31 -14.81
C GLY A 63 -10.81 -1.30 -15.22
N ASP A 64 -11.72 -1.16 -14.24
CA ASP A 64 -13.16 -1.16 -14.44
C ASP A 64 -13.75 0.22 -14.12
N PRO A 65 -14.47 0.85 -15.06
CA PRO A 65 -15.21 2.08 -14.82
C PRO A 65 -16.24 2.00 -13.69
N GLU A 66 -16.85 0.82 -13.46
CA GLU A 66 -17.81 0.63 -12.38
C GLU A 66 -17.14 0.69 -11.01
N ASP A 67 -15.95 0.12 -10.87
CA ASP A 67 -15.20 0.11 -9.60
C ASP A 67 -14.82 1.53 -9.17
N ILE A 68 -14.42 2.40 -10.11
CA ILE A 68 -14.13 3.81 -9.81
C ILE A 68 -15.40 4.60 -9.51
N ALA A 69 -16.53 4.29 -10.16
CA ALA A 69 -17.81 4.96 -9.91
C ALA A 69 -18.35 4.63 -8.50
N LEU A 70 -18.16 3.40 -8.05
CA LEU A 70 -18.56 2.91 -6.73
C LEU A 70 -17.59 3.28 -5.61
N TYR A 71 -16.41 3.83 -5.94
CA TYR A 71 -15.43 4.17 -4.91
C TYR A 71 -15.95 5.32 -4.03
N PRO A 72 -15.97 5.17 -2.69
CA PRO A 72 -16.51 6.17 -1.79
C PRO A 72 -15.78 7.52 -1.88
N ARG A 73 -16.51 8.61 -1.87
CA ARG A 73 -15.97 9.98 -1.84
C ARG A 73 -16.53 10.70 -0.63
N THR A 74 -15.74 10.80 0.42
CA THR A 74 -16.12 11.25 1.76
C THR A 74 -15.20 12.37 2.25
N LEU A 75 -14.86 13.34 1.37
CA LEU A 75 -13.80 14.31 1.62
C LEU A 75 -13.97 15.05 2.95
N ASP A 76 -15.17 15.56 3.27
CA ASP A 76 -15.38 16.32 4.51
C ASP A 76 -15.13 15.46 5.77
N THR A 77 -15.59 14.22 5.75
CA THR A 77 -15.32 13.24 6.84
C THR A 77 -13.83 12.90 6.90
N ASP A 78 -13.20 12.65 5.74
CA ASP A 78 -11.78 12.31 5.67
C ASP A 78 -10.90 13.46 6.18
N VAL A 79 -11.26 14.71 5.86
CA VAL A 79 -10.59 15.92 6.38
C VAL A 79 -10.66 15.98 7.90
N ALA A 80 -11.83 15.74 8.50
CA ALA A 80 -11.97 15.70 9.96
C ALA A 80 -11.10 14.61 10.59
N VAL A 81 -11.13 13.39 10.02
CA VAL A 81 -10.29 12.25 10.45
C VAL A 81 -8.80 12.58 10.33
N CYS A 82 -8.37 13.23 9.25
CA CYS A 82 -6.99 13.67 9.07
C CYS A 82 -6.56 14.64 10.18
N ALA A 83 -7.42 15.62 10.51
CA ALA A 83 -7.13 16.60 11.56
C ALA A 83 -6.95 15.92 12.94
N GLU A 84 -7.86 15.01 13.29
CA GLU A 84 -7.81 14.27 14.55
C GLU A 84 -6.58 13.35 14.64
N ALA A 85 -6.14 12.78 13.52
CA ALA A 85 -4.96 11.92 13.43
C ALA A 85 -3.63 12.70 13.41
N GLY A 86 -3.65 14.05 13.36
CA GLY A 86 -2.45 14.88 13.43
C GLY A 86 -1.91 15.34 12.06
N ALA A 87 -2.69 15.28 11.00
CA ALA A 87 -2.31 15.87 9.72
C ALA A 87 -2.34 17.41 9.78
N HIS A 88 -1.44 18.05 9.04
CA HIS A 88 -1.30 19.50 8.94
C HIS A 88 -1.92 20.03 7.63
N VAL A 89 -1.80 19.24 6.57
CA VAL A 89 -2.26 19.58 5.23
C VAL A 89 -3.00 18.38 4.64
N VAL A 90 -4.14 18.63 4.00
CA VAL A 90 -4.81 17.70 3.09
C VAL A 90 -4.61 18.20 1.66
N PHE A 91 -3.99 17.38 0.82
CA PHE A 91 -3.90 17.63 -0.61
C PHE A 91 -5.01 16.86 -1.32
N ALA A 92 -6.03 17.56 -1.78
CA ALA A 92 -7.22 16.99 -2.42
C ALA A 92 -7.40 17.52 -3.85
N PRO A 93 -6.52 17.14 -4.79
CA PRO A 93 -6.55 17.67 -6.15
C PRO A 93 -7.70 17.07 -6.96
N SER A 94 -8.18 17.85 -7.94
CA SER A 94 -9.07 17.34 -8.97
C SER A 94 -8.34 16.40 -9.93
N VAL A 95 -9.11 15.60 -10.70
CA VAL A 95 -8.52 14.74 -11.75
C VAL A 95 -7.79 15.58 -12.80
N THR A 96 -8.33 16.75 -13.17
CA THR A 96 -7.72 17.65 -14.15
C THR A 96 -6.48 18.37 -13.62
N GLU A 97 -6.36 18.57 -12.32
CA GLU A 97 -5.12 19.04 -11.69
C GLU A 97 -4.01 17.98 -11.81
N MET A 98 -4.35 16.73 -11.50
CA MET A 98 -3.40 15.63 -11.60
C MET A 98 -3.12 15.21 -13.05
N TYR A 99 -4.12 15.24 -13.93
CA TYR A 99 -4.05 14.82 -15.32
C TYR A 99 -4.71 15.87 -16.23
N PRO A 100 -3.98 16.92 -16.66
CA PRO A 100 -4.57 18.05 -17.41
C PRO A 100 -5.21 17.68 -18.76
N SER A 101 -4.82 16.53 -19.34
CA SER A 101 -5.42 16.02 -20.59
C SER A 101 -6.63 15.11 -20.38
N TRP A 102 -7.05 14.86 -19.14
CA TRP A 102 -8.17 13.98 -18.85
C TRP A 102 -9.45 14.42 -19.62
N PRO A 103 -10.22 13.50 -20.25
CA PRO A 103 -10.18 12.03 -20.10
C PRO A 103 -9.13 11.30 -20.97
N ASN A 104 -8.34 11.99 -21.77
CA ASN A 104 -7.25 11.36 -22.50
C ASN A 104 -6.16 10.89 -21.51
N PRO A 105 -5.56 9.72 -21.71
CA PRO A 105 -4.47 9.25 -20.86
C PRO A 105 -3.28 10.23 -20.93
N PRO A 106 -2.48 10.33 -19.85
CA PRO A 106 -1.29 11.16 -19.85
C PRO A 106 -0.28 10.62 -20.87
N ALA A 107 0.43 11.53 -21.54
CA ALA A 107 1.48 11.16 -22.49
C ALA A 107 2.72 10.52 -21.83
N THR A 108 2.88 10.73 -20.53
CA THR A 108 4.00 10.19 -19.73
C THR A 108 3.42 9.35 -18.59
N THR A 109 3.88 8.10 -18.49
CA THR A 109 3.55 7.17 -17.41
C THR A 109 4.82 6.56 -16.84
N VAL A 110 4.74 6.02 -15.63
CA VAL A 110 5.80 5.26 -14.99
C VAL A 110 5.38 3.80 -14.94
N SER A 111 6.24 2.91 -15.44
CA SER A 111 6.05 1.47 -15.40
C SER A 111 7.24 0.80 -14.71
N VAL A 112 6.99 -0.16 -13.84
CA VAL A 112 8.02 -0.92 -13.10
C VAL A 112 7.90 -2.38 -13.52
N ARG A 113 8.88 -2.86 -14.29
CA ARG A 113 8.89 -4.23 -14.84
C ARG A 113 9.30 -5.25 -13.76
N GLY A 114 8.95 -6.50 -13.98
CA GLY A 114 9.27 -7.62 -13.10
C GLY A 114 8.30 -7.67 -11.91
N LEU A 115 8.40 -6.71 -11.01
CA LEU A 115 7.55 -6.66 -9.80
C LEU A 115 6.05 -6.55 -10.10
N THR A 116 5.66 -6.18 -11.31
CA THR A 116 4.26 -5.98 -11.73
C THR A 116 3.73 -7.07 -12.65
N ASP A 117 4.54 -8.11 -12.94
CA ASP A 117 4.19 -9.11 -13.96
C ASP A 117 3.38 -10.27 -13.38
N HIS A 118 3.35 -10.40 -12.04
CA HIS A 118 2.71 -11.49 -11.31
C HIS A 118 1.71 -10.98 -10.27
N TRP A 119 0.97 -11.89 -9.66
CA TRP A 119 0.07 -11.68 -8.53
C TRP A 119 -0.98 -10.58 -8.82
N GLU A 120 -1.03 -9.53 -8.01
CA GLU A 120 -1.96 -8.40 -8.25
C GLU A 120 -1.73 -7.73 -9.61
N GLY A 121 -0.49 -7.70 -10.10
CA GLY A 121 -0.19 -7.12 -11.41
C GLY A 121 -0.75 -7.94 -12.56
N ALA A 122 -0.69 -9.28 -12.48
CA ALA A 122 -1.31 -10.18 -13.45
C ALA A 122 -2.85 -10.13 -13.37
N SER A 123 -3.40 -10.11 -12.14
CA SER A 123 -4.86 -10.05 -11.92
C SER A 123 -5.48 -8.70 -12.30
N ARG A 124 -4.69 -7.63 -12.32
CA ARG A 124 -5.13 -6.25 -12.58
C ARG A 124 -4.23 -5.54 -13.58
N PRO A 125 -4.26 -5.89 -14.87
CA PRO A 125 -3.41 -5.29 -15.89
C PRO A 125 -3.48 -3.76 -15.90
N GLY A 126 -2.32 -3.08 -15.93
CA GLY A 126 -2.20 -1.61 -15.90
C GLY A 126 -2.39 -0.95 -14.53
N HIS A 127 -2.84 -1.68 -13.52
CA HIS A 127 -3.05 -1.14 -12.17
C HIS A 127 -1.79 -0.48 -11.60
N PHE A 128 -0.68 -1.20 -11.64
CA PHE A 128 0.58 -0.68 -11.06
C PHE A 128 1.22 0.44 -11.89
N ASP A 129 0.97 0.52 -13.19
CA ASP A 129 1.38 1.69 -13.98
C ASP A 129 0.61 2.94 -13.53
N GLY A 130 -0.68 2.78 -13.24
CA GLY A 130 -1.49 3.82 -12.65
C GLY A 130 -0.99 4.24 -11.25
N VAL A 131 -0.66 3.27 -10.39
CA VAL A 131 -0.12 3.52 -9.04
C VAL A 131 1.26 4.19 -9.12
N ALA A 132 2.20 3.64 -9.89
CA ALA A 132 3.54 4.20 -10.01
C ALA A 132 3.48 5.64 -10.56
N THR A 133 2.62 5.88 -11.56
CA THR A 133 2.45 7.22 -12.15
C THR A 133 1.90 8.23 -11.13
N VAL A 134 0.83 7.90 -10.39
CA VAL A 134 0.27 8.83 -9.41
C VAL A 134 1.22 9.07 -8.24
N VAL A 135 1.89 8.02 -7.75
CA VAL A 135 2.82 8.15 -6.63
C VAL A 135 4.06 8.96 -7.04
N ALA A 136 4.60 8.77 -8.24
CA ALA A 136 5.68 9.61 -8.76
C ALA A 136 5.27 11.09 -8.82
N LYS A 137 4.03 11.39 -9.25
CA LYS A 137 3.50 12.76 -9.24
C LYS A 137 3.35 13.31 -7.83
N LEU A 138 2.85 12.51 -6.88
CA LEU A 138 2.74 12.90 -5.48
C LEU A 138 4.13 13.17 -4.86
N PHE A 139 5.12 12.36 -5.18
CA PHE A 139 6.50 12.59 -4.76
C PHE A 139 7.09 13.88 -5.37
N ALA A 140 6.81 14.14 -6.65
CA ALA A 140 7.21 15.39 -7.29
C ALA A 140 6.53 16.62 -6.67
N VAL A 141 5.28 16.50 -6.20
CA VAL A 141 4.57 17.56 -5.47
C VAL A 141 5.11 17.71 -4.05
N ALA A 142 5.28 16.60 -3.33
CA ALA A 142 5.73 16.63 -1.94
C ALA A 142 7.21 17.07 -1.81
N GLY A 143 8.08 16.76 -2.80
CA GLY A 143 9.52 16.95 -2.70
C GLY A 143 10.17 15.98 -1.68
N PRO A 144 11.39 16.27 -1.20
CA PRO A 144 12.06 15.43 -0.21
C PRO A 144 11.22 15.26 1.05
N CYS A 145 10.88 14.00 1.37
CA CYS A 145 9.99 13.70 2.50
C CYS A 145 10.13 12.23 2.94
N ARG A 146 9.47 11.89 4.05
CA ARG A 146 9.19 10.50 4.43
C ARG A 146 7.78 10.15 3.96
N ALA A 147 7.62 9.07 3.19
CA ALA A 147 6.34 8.64 2.65
C ALA A 147 5.90 7.31 3.30
N TYR A 148 4.70 7.30 3.88
CA TYR A 148 4.20 6.20 4.69
C TYR A 148 3.23 5.35 3.92
N PHE A 149 3.51 4.03 3.83
CA PHE A 149 2.70 3.05 3.12
C PHE A 149 2.41 1.85 4.01
N GLY A 150 1.20 1.31 3.92
CA GLY A 150 0.82 0.10 4.64
C GLY A 150 1.41 -1.17 4.02
N LEU A 151 1.93 -2.07 4.85
CA LEU A 151 2.38 -3.42 4.44
C LEU A 151 1.25 -4.27 3.85
N LYS A 152 -0.02 -3.91 4.10
CA LYS A 152 -1.16 -4.66 3.54
C LYS A 152 -1.09 -4.77 2.01
N ASP A 153 -0.73 -3.70 1.34
CA ASP A 153 -0.56 -3.65 -0.12
C ASP A 153 0.92 -3.88 -0.47
N PHE A 154 1.45 -5.05 -0.08
CA PHE A 154 2.89 -5.35 -0.08
C PHE A 154 3.51 -5.20 -1.47
N GLN A 155 2.87 -5.73 -2.52
CA GLN A 155 3.36 -5.59 -3.88
C GLN A 155 3.40 -4.12 -4.31
N GLN A 156 2.40 -3.31 -3.95
CA GLN A 156 2.42 -1.86 -4.17
C GLN A 156 3.62 -1.20 -3.49
N LEU A 157 3.90 -1.56 -2.23
CA LEU A 157 5.06 -1.04 -1.50
C LEU A 157 6.37 -1.38 -2.20
N ALA A 158 6.55 -2.62 -2.67
CA ALA A 158 7.72 -3.06 -3.42
C ALA A 158 7.88 -2.27 -4.74
N VAL A 159 6.80 -2.09 -5.50
CA VAL A 159 6.77 -1.29 -6.73
C VAL A 159 7.16 0.17 -6.46
N VAL A 160 6.61 0.79 -5.42
CA VAL A 160 6.90 2.19 -5.06
C VAL A 160 8.36 2.36 -4.62
N ARG A 161 8.89 1.43 -3.83
CA ARG A 161 10.31 1.42 -3.43
C ARG A 161 11.24 1.30 -4.64
N ARG A 162 10.94 0.37 -5.52
CA ARG A 162 11.70 0.17 -6.75
C ARG A 162 11.69 1.41 -7.64
N MET A 163 10.53 1.99 -7.87
CA MET A 163 10.36 3.23 -8.63
C MET A 163 11.18 4.38 -8.02
N ALA A 164 11.09 4.60 -6.71
CA ALA A 164 11.80 5.68 -6.05
C ALA A 164 13.32 5.50 -6.16
N SER A 165 13.81 4.27 -6.00
CA SER A 165 15.22 3.92 -6.15
C SER A 165 15.71 4.15 -7.59
N ASP A 166 15.03 3.58 -8.58
CA ASP A 166 15.44 3.63 -9.99
C ASP A 166 15.41 5.05 -10.56
N LEU A 167 14.47 5.89 -10.08
CA LEU A 167 14.33 7.29 -10.51
C LEU A 167 15.09 8.27 -9.62
N CYS A 168 15.87 7.79 -8.65
CA CYS A 168 16.61 8.63 -7.69
C CYS A 168 15.73 9.68 -6.99
N ILE A 169 14.48 9.32 -6.67
CA ILE A 169 13.55 10.24 -6.01
C ILE A 169 13.96 10.39 -4.54
N PRO A 170 14.16 11.62 -4.02
CA PRO A 170 14.66 11.86 -2.67
C PRO A 170 13.56 11.68 -1.61
N VAL A 171 12.95 10.50 -1.55
CA VAL A 171 11.89 10.14 -0.61
C VAL A 171 12.29 8.90 0.17
N ASP A 172 12.17 8.96 1.51
CA ASP A 172 12.35 7.81 2.39
C ASP A 172 11.02 7.08 2.57
N ILE A 173 10.93 5.83 2.11
CA ILE A 173 9.67 5.07 2.11
C ILE A 173 9.57 4.23 3.37
N VAL A 174 8.63 4.58 4.23
CA VAL A 174 8.36 3.94 5.52
C VAL A 174 7.24 2.91 5.37
N ALA A 175 7.54 1.65 5.64
CA ALA A 175 6.54 0.60 5.75
C ALA A 175 5.85 0.66 7.12
N CYS A 176 4.53 0.52 7.14
CA CYS A 176 3.75 0.50 8.36
C CYS A 176 3.01 -0.84 8.50
N PRO A 177 2.92 -1.40 9.71
CA PRO A 177 2.27 -2.69 9.96
C PRO A 177 0.85 -2.78 9.43
N ILE A 178 0.41 -4.00 9.14
CA ILE A 178 -0.97 -4.27 8.77
C ILE A 178 -1.86 -4.09 10.00
N VAL A 179 -2.83 -3.19 9.91
CA VAL A 179 -3.85 -3.06 10.94
C VAL A 179 -4.96 -4.06 10.65
N ARG A 180 -5.32 -4.83 11.68
CA ARG A 180 -6.36 -5.85 11.60
C ARG A 180 -7.52 -5.52 12.52
N GLU A 181 -8.69 -5.98 12.16
CA GLU A 181 -9.85 -6.03 13.04
C GLU A 181 -9.62 -7.05 14.18
N PRO A 182 -10.35 -6.98 15.29
CA PRO A 182 -10.17 -7.91 16.41
C PRO A 182 -10.31 -9.40 16.05
N ASP A 183 -11.00 -9.71 14.95
CA ASP A 183 -11.19 -11.05 14.41
C ASP A 183 -10.09 -11.50 13.42
N GLY A 184 -9.06 -10.66 13.20
CA GLY A 184 -7.91 -10.94 12.35
C GLY A 184 -8.03 -10.47 10.90
N LEU A 185 -9.22 -10.04 10.44
CA LEU A 185 -9.39 -9.53 9.07
C LEU A 185 -8.56 -8.25 8.86
N ALA A 186 -7.74 -8.22 7.81
CA ALA A 186 -7.00 -7.02 7.44
C ALA A 186 -7.96 -5.87 7.07
N LEU A 187 -7.71 -4.67 7.61
CA LEU A 187 -8.55 -3.50 7.33
C LEU A 187 -8.45 -3.08 5.86
N SER A 188 -9.61 -2.89 5.24
CA SER A 188 -9.75 -2.42 3.86
C SER A 188 -11.04 -1.63 3.70
N SER A 189 -11.01 -0.57 2.88
CA SER A 189 -12.22 0.15 2.47
C SER A 189 -13.25 -0.76 1.76
N ARG A 190 -12.81 -1.90 1.20
CA ARG A 190 -13.68 -2.89 0.57
C ARG A 190 -14.47 -3.74 1.59
N ASN A 191 -14.05 -3.81 2.85
CA ASN A 191 -14.72 -4.63 3.87
C ASN A 191 -16.17 -4.22 4.13
N VAL A 192 -16.51 -2.96 3.89
CA VAL A 192 -17.91 -2.44 4.03
C VAL A 192 -18.87 -3.06 3.00
N ARG A 193 -18.35 -3.68 1.94
CA ARG A 193 -19.13 -4.35 0.88
C ARG A 193 -19.47 -5.81 1.22
N LEU A 194 -18.85 -6.36 2.27
CA LEU A 194 -19.10 -7.74 2.71
C LEU A 194 -20.38 -7.84 3.53
N SER A 195 -21.21 -8.81 3.20
CA SER A 195 -22.29 -9.25 4.11
C SER A 195 -21.70 -9.86 5.39
N ALA A 196 -22.53 -10.05 6.40
CA ALA A 196 -22.08 -10.66 7.64
C ALA A 196 -21.47 -12.07 7.46
N ALA A 197 -22.04 -12.88 6.56
CA ALA A 197 -21.52 -14.22 6.25
C ALA A 197 -20.19 -14.15 5.50
N GLU A 198 -20.09 -13.29 4.48
CA GLU A 198 -18.85 -13.07 3.71
C GLU A 198 -17.74 -12.51 4.59
N ARG A 199 -18.07 -11.61 5.54
CA ARG A 199 -17.10 -11.10 6.49
C ARG A 199 -16.53 -12.21 7.39
N VAL A 200 -17.33 -13.15 7.84
CA VAL A 200 -16.86 -14.32 8.61
C VAL A 200 -15.94 -15.18 7.74
N ALA A 201 -16.36 -15.48 6.51
CA ALA A 201 -15.56 -16.26 5.55
C ALA A 201 -14.22 -15.57 5.20
N ALA A 202 -14.20 -14.24 5.04
CA ALA A 202 -12.99 -13.48 4.73
C ALA A 202 -11.85 -13.62 5.74
N ARG A 203 -12.15 -14.00 6.99
CA ARG A 203 -11.16 -14.26 8.04
C ARG A 203 -10.25 -15.43 7.70
N SER A 204 -10.72 -16.34 6.84
CA SER A 204 -9.92 -17.47 6.39
C SER A 204 -8.61 -17.06 5.71
N LEU A 205 -8.53 -15.86 5.12
CA LEU A 205 -7.29 -15.36 4.50
C LEU A 205 -6.17 -15.21 5.54
N SER A 206 -6.44 -14.52 6.65
CA SER A 206 -5.46 -14.36 7.72
C SER A 206 -5.16 -15.68 8.44
N GLN A 207 -6.12 -16.57 8.55
CA GLN A 207 -5.95 -17.90 9.13
C GLN A 207 -5.09 -18.79 8.19
N ALA A 208 -5.29 -18.70 6.89
CA ALA A 208 -4.48 -19.40 5.88
C ALA A 208 -3.00 -18.97 5.96
N LEU A 209 -2.75 -17.68 6.05
CA LEU A 209 -1.39 -17.16 6.25
C LEU A 209 -0.77 -17.66 7.56
N ALA A 210 -1.56 -17.73 8.64
CA ALA A 210 -1.11 -18.28 9.91
C ALA A 210 -0.80 -19.79 9.82
N ALA A 211 -1.58 -20.57 9.07
CA ALA A 211 -1.31 -21.97 8.83
C ALA A 211 0.00 -22.19 8.08
N ALA A 212 0.27 -21.40 7.03
CA ALA A 212 1.54 -21.47 6.30
C ALA A 212 2.74 -21.13 7.22
N ARG A 213 2.65 -20.09 8.05
CA ARG A 213 3.70 -19.77 9.03
C ARG A 213 3.93 -20.92 10.02
N THR A 214 2.85 -21.48 10.57
CA THR A 214 2.96 -22.63 11.49
C THR A 214 3.68 -23.80 10.84
N ALA A 215 3.44 -24.06 9.55
CA ALA A 215 4.15 -25.10 8.80
C ALA A 215 5.64 -24.78 8.64
N VAL A 216 6.01 -23.52 8.35
CA VAL A 216 7.40 -23.06 8.31
C VAL A 216 8.10 -23.25 9.66
N ASP A 217 7.43 -22.86 10.75
CA ASP A 217 7.95 -23.02 12.12
C ASP A 217 8.16 -24.52 12.47
N ALA A 218 7.32 -25.40 11.91
CA ALA A 218 7.47 -26.85 12.03
C ALA A 218 8.54 -27.45 11.10
N GLY A 219 9.22 -26.63 10.28
CA GLY A 219 10.31 -27.05 9.41
C GLY A 219 9.91 -27.29 7.96
N GLU A 220 8.68 -27.02 7.56
CA GLU A 220 8.28 -27.10 6.14
C GLU A 220 9.00 -26.04 5.30
N ARG A 221 9.47 -26.44 4.10
CA ARG A 221 10.18 -25.55 3.17
C ARG A 221 9.70 -25.67 1.72
N SER A 222 8.76 -26.58 1.43
CA SER A 222 8.18 -26.72 0.10
C SER A 222 7.10 -25.70 -0.14
N ALA A 223 7.21 -24.90 -1.20
CA ALA A 223 6.17 -23.95 -1.59
C ALA A 223 4.82 -24.62 -1.86
N ALA A 224 4.83 -25.82 -2.44
CA ALA A 224 3.63 -26.60 -2.69
C ALA A 224 2.90 -26.99 -1.40
N ALA A 225 3.66 -27.51 -0.41
CA ALA A 225 3.07 -27.88 0.90
C ALA A 225 2.52 -26.66 1.66
N LEU A 226 3.17 -25.49 1.54
CA LEU A 226 2.70 -24.25 2.15
C LEU A 226 1.44 -23.71 1.45
N TYR A 227 1.38 -23.83 0.12
CA TYR A 227 0.15 -23.55 -0.62
C TYR A 227 -1.00 -24.46 -0.18
N ASP A 228 -0.75 -25.77 -0.08
CA ASP A 228 -1.74 -26.74 0.37
C ASP A 228 -2.24 -26.42 1.80
N ALA A 229 -1.35 -25.97 2.69
CA ALA A 229 -1.72 -25.53 4.03
C ALA A 229 -2.64 -24.30 4.01
N MET A 230 -2.36 -23.32 3.17
CA MET A 230 -3.23 -22.14 2.99
C MET A 230 -4.58 -22.55 2.38
N ARG A 231 -4.56 -23.36 1.33
CA ARG A 231 -5.74 -23.82 0.63
C ARG A 231 -6.65 -24.66 1.51
N ALA A 232 -6.11 -25.53 2.33
CA ALA A 232 -6.90 -26.35 3.27
C ALA A 232 -7.75 -25.51 4.22
N VAL A 233 -7.30 -24.29 4.55
CA VAL A 233 -8.08 -23.36 5.38
C VAL A 233 -9.16 -22.66 4.57
N THR A 234 -8.83 -22.17 3.37
CA THR A 234 -9.81 -21.44 2.52
C THR A 234 -10.88 -22.37 1.95
N ASP A 235 -10.56 -23.62 1.64
CA ASP A 235 -11.52 -24.63 1.13
C ASP A 235 -12.61 -25.00 2.16
N LEU A 236 -12.45 -24.66 3.44
CA LEU A 236 -13.48 -24.84 4.47
C LEU A 236 -14.59 -23.77 4.36
N GLU A 237 -14.36 -22.69 3.63
CA GLU A 237 -15.29 -21.56 3.53
C GLU A 237 -15.91 -21.51 2.12
N PRO A 238 -17.16 -21.96 1.94
CA PRO A 238 -17.80 -22.05 0.61
C PRO A 238 -17.97 -20.71 -0.11
N LEU A 239 -17.86 -19.58 0.61
CA LEU A 239 -17.96 -18.23 0.06
C LEU A 239 -16.60 -17.69 -0.41
N VAL A 240 -15.52 -18.45 -0.25
CA VAL A 240 -14.15 -18.02 -0.61
C VAL A 240 -13.68 -18.78 -1.82
N ASP A 241 -13.32 -18.05 -2.86
CA ASP A 241 -12.65 -18.57 -4.05
C ASP A 241 -11.20 -18.07 -4.05
N LEU A 242 -10.26 -18.97 -3.78
CA LEU A 242 -8.83 -18.68 -3.68
C LEU A 242 -8.26 -18.40 -5.07
N ASP A 243 -7.81 -17.17 -5.32
CA ASP A 243 -7.13 -16.78 -6.57
C ASP A 243 -5.66 -17.25 -6.55
N TYR A 244 -4.92 -16.88 -5.50
CA TYR A 244 -3.57 -17.41 -5.25
C TYR A 244 -3.22 -17.41 -3.74
N GLY A 245 -2.34 -18.34 -3.38
CA GLY A 245 -1.60 -18.35 -2.11
C GLY A 245 -0.15 -18.73 -2.42
N VAL A 246 0.83 -17.89 -2.08
CA VAL A 246 2.21 -18.06 -2.58
C VAL A 246 3.25 -17.59 -1.59
N ALA A 247 4.40 -18.27 -1.60
CA ALA A 247 5.63 -17.85 -0.93
C ALA A 247 6.54 -17.14 -1.94
N VAL A 248 6.89 -15.89 -1.66
CA VAL A 248 7.73 -15.07 -2.54
C VAL A 248 8.93 -14.51 -1.78
N ASP A 249 10.03 -14.29 -2.50
CA ASP A 249 11.11 -13.44 -2.01
C ASP A 249 10.58 -12.00 -1.82
N ALA A 250 10.81 -11.43 -0.66
CA ALA A 250 10.24 -10.13 -0.28
C ALA A 250 10.79 -8.94 -1.10
N ALA A 251 11.96 -9.09 -1.73
CA ALA A 251 12.58 -8.04 -2.52
C ALA A 251 12.22 -8.12 -4.01
N THR A 252 12.10 -9.33 -4.55
CA THR A 252 11.89 -9.56 -5.99
C THR A 252 10.46 -9.93 -6.35
N LEU A 253 9.66 -10.40 -5.37
CA LEU A 253 8.33 -10.99 -5.53
C LEU A 253 8.30 -12.24 -6.43
N GLU A 254 9.47 -12.80 -6.72
CA GLU A 254 9.58 -14.09 -7.40
C GLU A 254 9.19 -15.21 -6.42
N GLN A 255 8.50 -16.22 -6.93
CA GLN A 255 8.16 -17.41 -6.14
C GLN A 255 9.42 -18.15 -5.74
N VAL A 256 9.48 -18.60 -4.49
CA VAL A 256 10.61 -19.36 -3.94
C VAL A 256 10.20 -20.79 -3.64
N ASP A 257 11.03 -21.75 -4.12
CA ASP A 257 10.89 -23.19 -3.82
C ASP A 257 12.24 -23.91 -4.05
N PRO A 258 12.84 -24.55 -3.04
CA PRO A 258 12.44 -24.52 -1.63
C PRO A 258 12.76 -23.19 -0.94
N ILE A 259 12.12 -22.93 0.19
CA ILE A 259 12.41 -21.77 1.04
C ILE A 259 13.72 -22.02 1.78
N ALA A 260 14.82 -21.46 1.28
CA ALA A 260 16.14 -21.61 1.88
C ALA A 260 16.28 -20.79 3.17
N ASP A 261 15.81 -19.55 3.15
CA ASP A 261 15.82 -18.63 4.29
C ASP A 261 14.41 -18.02 4.49
N PRO A 262 13.65 -18.49 5.48
CA PRO A 262 12.31 -17.96 5.74
C PRO A 262 12.27 -16.45 6.09
N SER A 263 13.38 -15.88 6.60
CA SER A 263 13.43 -14.46 6.97
C SER A 263 13.32 -13.51 5.76
N THR A 264 13.64 -14.00 4.55
CA THR A 264 13.53 -13.23 3.30
C THR A 264 12.21 -13.46 2.58
N VAL A 265 11.31 -14.29 3.13
CA VAL A 265 10.11 -14.75 2.46
C VAL A 265 8.86 -14.07 3.00
N ARG A 266 7.96 -13.74 2.08
CA ARG A 266 6.63 -13.27 2.39
C ARG A 266 5.57 -14.16 1.75
N PHE A 267 4.51 -14.44 2.49
CA PHE A 267 3.32 -15.07 1.96
C PHE A 267 2.36 -14.01 1.44
N LEU A 268 1.89 -14.19 0.22
CA LEU A 268 0.84 -13.37 -0.38
C LEU A 268 -0.38 -14.26 -0.62
N ILE A 269 -1.56 -13.73 -0.34
CA ILE A 269 -2.83 -14.41 -0.60
C ILE A 269 -3.84 -13.44 -1.21
N ALA A 270 -4.58 -13.90 -2.20
CA ALA A 270 -5.74 -13.22 -2.73
C ALA A 270 -6.90 -14.20 -2.91
N ALA A 271 -8.10 -13.74 -2.62
CA ALA A 271 -9.32 -14.52 -2.82
C ALA A 271 -10.50 -13.60 -3.13
N THR A 272 -11.47 -14.13 -3.87
CA THR A 272 -12.79 -13.52 -4.03
C THR A 272 -13.72 -14.07 -2.93
N VAL A 273 -14.34 -13.18 -2.16
CA VAL A 273 -15.26 -13.52 -1.08
C VAL A 273 -16.62 -12.92 -1.43
N GLY A 274 -17.56 -13.74 -1.86
CA GLY A 274 -18.76 -13.25 -2.52
C GLY A 274 -18.42 -12.39 -3.74
N PRO A 275 -18.85 -11.13 -3.81
CA PRO A 275 -18.50 -10.22 -4.92
C PRO A 275 -17.21 -9.42 -4.69
N VAL A 276 -16.52 -9.61 -3.55
CA VAL A 276 -15.41 -8.74 -3.13
C VAL A 276 -14.08 -9.48 -3.22
N ARG A 277 -13.16 -8.99 -4.04
CA ARG A 277 -11.80 -9.50 -4.07
C ARG A 277 -10.96 -8.84 -2.97
N LEU A 278 -10.34 -9.66 -2.13
CA LEU A 278 -9.53 -9.28 -0.99
C LEU A 278 -8.11 -9.81 -1.13
N ILE A 279 -7.17 -9.08 -0.55
CA ILE A 279 -5.77 -9.48 -0.43
C ILE A 279 -5.30 -9.37 1.01
N ASP A 280 -4.37 -10.24 1.36
CA ASP A 280 -3.65 -10.18 2.62
C ASP A 280 -2.23 -10.70 2.44
N ASN A 281 -1.37 -10.51 3.43
CA ASN A 281 -0.01 -11.05 3.41
C ASN A 281 0.58 -11.14 4.82
N SER A 282 1.65 -11.92 4.96
CA SER A 282 2.44 -11.97 6.19
C SER A 282 3.89 -12.34 5.88
N ALA A 283 4.84 -11.94 6.73
CA ALA A 283 6.16 -12.53 6.73
C ALA A 283 6.07 -14.03 7.03
N ALA A 284 7.01 -14.83 6.54
CA ALA A 284 7.04 -16.27 6.78
C ALA A 284 7.52 -16.61 8.20
N THR A 285 8.22 -15.70 8.88
CA THR A 285 8.64 -15.81 10.27
C THR A 285 8.03 -14.69 11.11
N LEU A 286 7.89 -14.93 12.43
CA LEU A 286 7.41 -13.90 13.37
C LEU A 286 8.52 -12.94 13.81
N ASP A 287 9.71 -12.98 13.22
CA ASP A 287 10.77 -12.05 13.54
C ASP A 287 10.30 -10.61 13.37
N ASP A 288 10.75 -9.72 14.27
CA ASP A 288 10.34 -8.33 14.50
C ASP A 288 10.21 -7.40 13.27
N HIS A 289 10.45 -7.91 12.07
CA HIS A 289 10.36 -7.17 10.81
C HIS A 289 8.93 -6.79 10.38
N ASP A 290 7.89 -7.42 10.89
CA ASP A 290 6.52 -6.91 10.78
C ASP A 290 6.28 -5.71 11.71
N ASN A 291 7.21 -5.47 12.66
CA ASN A 291 7.18 -4.38 13.63
C ASN A 291 8.28 -3.33 13.41
N GLU A 292 9.28 -3.56 12.55
CA GLU A 292 10.44 -2.66 12.40
C GLU A 292 10.68 -2.18 10.97
N GLN A 293 10.90 -0.92 10.93
CA GLN A 293 11.71 -0.06 10.09
C GLN A 293 12.64 -0.77 9.10
N THR A 294 12.16 -1.24 7.97
CA THR A 294 13.05 -1.38 6.83
C THR A 294 13.17 0.00 6.16
N SER A 295 13.85 0.92 6.84
CA SER A 295 14.36 2.15 6.27
C SER A 295 15.49 1.78 5.31
N ALA A 296 15.17 1.60 4.05
CA ALA A 296 16.18 1.64 3.01
C ALA A 296 16.58 3.12 2.85
N ARG A 297 17.54 3.57 3.68
CA ARG A 297 18.22 4.84 3.44
C ARG A 297 19.03 4.70 2.16
N VAL A 298 18.57 5.34 1.10
CA VAL A 298 19.48 5.73 0.02
C VAL A 298 20.34 6.87 0.62
N PRO A 299 21.66 6.68 0.80
CA PRO A 299 22.49 7.75 1.34
C PRO A 299 22.55 8.87 0.32
N VAL A 300 21.88 9.97 0.59
CA VAL A 300 22.07 11.22 -0.14
C VAL A 300 23.34 11.85 0.44
N SER A 301 24.49 11.47 -0.11
CA SER A 301 25.73 12.19 0.12
C SER A 301 25.64 13.52 -0.64
N LEU A 302 25.14 14.55 0.02
CA LEU A 302 25.34 15.93 -0.40
C LEU A 302 26.76 16.32 0.00
N GLU A 303 27.78 15.91 -0.78
CA GLU A 303 29.05 16.59 -0.78
C GLU A 303 28.82 18.00 -1.35
N ARG A 304 29.09 18.99 -0.52
CA ARG A 304 29.11 20.41 -0.92
C ARG A 304 30.15 20.55 -2.00
N ILE A 305 29.72 20.81 -3.22
CA ILE A 305 30.59 21.35 -4.25
C ILE A 305 30.83 22.82 -3.85
N GLY A 306 32.08 23.13 -3.45
CA GLY A 306 32.55 24.45 -3.10
C GLY A 306 32.74 25.35 -4.33
#